data_0fcfeeda13b1dbad9ec9c1061e088c13
#
_entry.id   0fcfeeda13b1dbad9ec9c1061e088c13
#
_cell.length_a   1.000
_cell.length_b   1.000
_cell.length_c   1.000
_cell.angle_alpha   90.00
_cell.angle_beta   90.00
_cell.angle_gamma   90.00
#
_symmetry.space_group_name_H-M   'P 1'
#
loop_
_entity.id
_entity.type
_entity.pdbx_description
1 polymer ?
#
loop_
_entity_poly.entity_id
_entity_poly.type
_entity_poly.pdbx_seq_one_letter_code
_entity_poly.pdbx_strand_id
1 'polypeptide(L)'
;GDESPGVSGLGVLPGQVKRFTGTDRAVPQIGWNGIIRHKECSLFAEYKDEKVYFVHSYHVPTEIISDEWLLTTTDYGTKFVSGVCHGNVAALQFHPEKSGTAGLKILDNFLSKESIDLSARHDFDSGGKTAFSKRIIACLDVRNNDDGDLVVTKGDQYDVREEGTVRNLGLPVDLARRYFEEGADEVTFLNITG
;
A
#
# COMPACT_ATOMS: atom_id res chain seq x y z
N GLY A 1 16.76 1.81 -6.50
CA GLY A 1 16.75 3.13 -5.88
C GLY A 1 17.76 3.20 -4.74
N ASP A 2 17.95 4.36 -4.14
CA ASP A 2 18.97 4.57 -3.09
C ASP A 2 18.70 3.73 -1.82
N GLU A 3 17.45 3.35 -1.59
CA GLU A 3 17.06 2.49 -0.47
C GLU A 3 17.48 1.02 -0.67
N SER A 4 17.53 0.57 -1.92
CA SER A 4 17.98 -0.77 -2.30
C SER A 4 18.84 -0.69 -3.55
N PRO A 5 20.12 -0.30 -3.41
CA PRO A 5 21.03 -0.15 -4.54
C PRO A 5 21.25 -1.47 -5.27
N GLY A 6 21.16 -1.46 -6.59
CA GLY A 6 21.39 -2.64 -7.43
C GLY A 6 20.24 -3.65 -7.49
N VAL A 7 19.12 -3.41 -6.79
CA VAL A 7 17.92 -4.24 -6.88
C VAL A 7 17.00 -3.71 -7.98
N SER A 8 16.63 -4.59 -8.91
CA SER A 8 15.65 -4.29 -9.95
C SER A 8 14.22 -4.50 -9.41
N GLY A 9 13.31 -3.59 -9.75
CA GLY A 9 11.88 -3.78 -9.50
C GLY A 9 11.28 -4.82 -10.45
N LEU A 10 9.98 -5.10 -10.30
CA LEU A 10 9.24 -6.04 -11.17
C LEU A 10 9.12 -5.57 -12.63
N GLY A 11 9.40 -4.28 -12.92
CA GLY A 11 9.35 -3.75 -14.27
C GLY A 11 7.93 -3.58 -14.85
N VAL A 12 6.90 -3.63 -14.02
CA VAL A 12 5.50 -3.39 -14.46
C VAL A 12 5.34 -1.97 -14.98
N LEU A 13 5.95 -1.00 -14.31
CA LEU A 13 6.01 0.39 -14.74
C LEU A 13 7.47 0.76 -15.05
N PRO A 14 7.72 1.55 -16.11
CA PRO A 14 9.07 2.01 -16.42
C PRO A 14 9.54 3.07 -15.42
N GLY A 15 10.85 3.17 -15.23
CA GLY A 15 11.48 4.26 -14.49
C GLY A 15 11.97 3.88 -13.09
N GLN A 16 12.22 4.89 -12.28
CA GLN A 16 12.79 4.75 -10.95
C GLN A 16 12.03 5.62 -9.95
N VAL A 17 11.78 5.09 -8.77
CA VAL A 17 11.34 5.89 -7.62
C VAL A 17 12.47 6.79 -7.15
N LYS A 18 12.14 8.02 -6.73
CA LYS A 18 13.08 9.02 -6.25
C LYS A 18 12.76 9.42 -4.82
N ARG A 19 13.78 9.68 -4.03
CA ARG A 19 13.59 10.28 -2.71
C ARG A 19 13.15 11.73 -2.86
N PHE A 20 12.31 12.23 -1.95
CA PHE A 20 12.01 13.65 -1.88
C PHE A 20 13.29 14.43 -1.59
N THR A 21 13.62 15.37 -2.47
CA THR A 21 14.77 16.29 -2.35
C THR A 21 14.37 17.67 -2.84
N GLY A 22 15.03 18.70 -2.36
CA GLY A 22 14.78 20.08 -2.81
C GLY A 22 13.42 20.64 -2.38
N THR A 23 12.76 20.01 -1.42
CA THR A 23 11.52 20.50 -0.79
C THR A 23 11.84 21.11 0.58
N ASP A 24 11.08 22.12 0.97
CA ASP A 24 11.08 22.74 2.30
C ASP A 24 10.24 21.91 3.32
N ARG A 25 9.68 20.79 2.88
CA ARG A 25 8.85 19.91 3.69
C ARG A 25 9.66 18.80 4.33
N ALA A 26 9.16 18.28 5.45
CA ALA A 26 9.77 17.15 6.13
C ALA A 26 9.77 15.88 5.26
N VAL A 27 10.84 15.09 5.33
CA VAL A 27 10.94 13.77 4.69
C VAL A 27 11.22 12.74 5.79
N PRO A 28 10.38 11.72 5.93
CA PRO A 28 9.26 11.31 5.08
C PRO A 28 8.05 12.27 5.10
N GLN A 29 7.23 12.23 4.03
CA GLN A 29 5.87 12.74 4.10
C GLN A 29 5.09 11.86 5.06
N ILE A 30 4.59 12.43 6.15
CA ILE A 30 3.73 11.74 7.12
C ILE A 30 2.49 12.59 7.35
N GLY A 31 1.30 12.03 7.09
CA GLY A 31 0.04 12.70 7.37
C GLY A 31 -0.93 12.76 6.20
N TRP A 32 -1.97 13.56 6.38
CA TRP A 32 -3.10 13.68 5.47
C TRP A 32 -2.81 14.66 4.34
N ASN A 33 -3.06 14.24 3.09
CA ASN A 33 -2.93 15.10 1.92
C ASN A 33 -4.04 14.80 0.90
N GLY A 34 -4.30 15.75 0.00
CA GLY A 34 -5.24 15.61 -1.09
C GLY A 34 -4.65 14.84 -2.28
N ILE A 35 -5.53 14.30 -3.10
CA ILE A 35 -5.18 13.71 -4.39
C ILE A 35 -5.93 14.44 -5.50
N ILE A 36 -5.32 14.51 -6.68
CA ILE A 36 -5.93 15.04 -7.91
C ILE A 36 -6.15 13.85 -8.84
N ARG A 37 -7.39 13.57 -9.18
CA ARG A 37 -7.75 12.51 -10.13
C ARG A 37 -7.54 12.96 -11.56
N HIS A 38 -6.99 12.08 -12.40
CA HIS A 38 -6.73 12.33 -13.83
C HIS A 38 -7.66 11.55 -14.74
N LYS A 39 -8.27 10.48 -14.25
CA LYS A 39 -9.28 9.70 -14.96
C LYS A 39 -10.29 9.08 -14.01
N GLU A 40 -11.42 8.69 -14.56
CA GLU A 40 -12.40 7.90 -13.81
C GLU A 40 -11.88 6.49 -13.56
N CYS A 41 -12.13 6.01 -12.36
CA CYS A 41 -11.80 4.64 -11.94
C CYS A 41 -12.79 4.21 -10.87
N SER A 42 -13.28 3.00 -10.99
CA SER A 42 -14.24 2.43 -10.03
C SER A 42 -13.72 2.38 -8.59
N LEU A 43 -12.41 2.34 -8.37
CA LEU A 43 -11.82 2.47 -7.03
C LEU A 43 -12.25 3.74 -6.31
N PHE A 44 -12.49 4.83 -7.06
CA PHE A 44 -12.88 6.13 -6.52
C PHE A 44 -14.37 6.43 -6.71
N ALA A 45 -15.20 5.40 -6.93
CA ALA A 45 -16.65 5.58 -6.94
C ALA A 45 -17.10 6.22 -5.61
N GLU A 46 -17.91 7.28 -5.73
CA GLU A 46 -18.39 8.07 -4.58
C GLU A 46 -17.31 8.77 -3.72
N TYR A 47 -16.04 8.77 -4.15
CA TYR A 47 -15.00 9.56 -3.50
C TYR A 47 -15.20 11.06 -3.70
N LYS A 48 -15.16 11.83 -2.60
CA LYS A 48 -15.53 13.26 -2.56
C LYS A 48 -14.33 14.18 -2.27
N ASP A 49 -13.16 13.85 -2.82
CA ASP A 49 -11.94 14.65 -2.68
C ASP A 49 -11.49 14.85 -1.21
N GLU A 50 -11.79 13.89 -0.35
CA GLU A 50 -11.28 13.85 1.01
C GLU A 50 -9.77 13.65 1.02
N LYS A 51 -9.13 14.03 2.12
CA LYS A 51 -7.71 13.76 2.32
C LYS A 51 -7.50 12.30 2.64
N VAL A 52 -6.36 11.77 2.18
CA VAL A 52 -5.88 10.40 2.44
C VAL A 52 -4.53 10.44 3.14
N TYR A 53 -4.17 9.36 3.81
CA TYR A 53 -2.98 9.30 4.67
C TYR A 53 -1.76 8.76 3.92
N PHE A 54 -0.66 9.50 4.02
CA PHE A 54 0.63 9.16 3.43
C PHE A 54 1.69 8.90 4.50
N VAL A 55 2.60 7.97 4.23
CA VAL A 55 3.84 7.80 4.98
C VAL A 55 4.90 7.20 4.07
N HIS A 56 5.74 8.05 3.47
CA HIS A 56 6.80 7.61 2.54
C HIS A 56 7.88 8.68 2.34
N SER A 57 9.08 8.23 2.01
CA SER A 57 10.24 9.07 1.66
C SER A 57 10.51 9.11 0.16
N TYR A 58 10.00 8.12 -0.58
CA TYR A 58 10.23 7.94 -2.01
C TYR A 58 8.92 8.08 -2.77
N HIS A 59 9.00 8.56 -3.99
CA HIS A 59 7.84 8.80 -4.83
C HIS A 59 8.12 8.44 -6.30
N VAL A 60 7.08 8.23 -7.06
CA VAL A 60 7.12 8.04 -8.51
C VAL A 60 6.99 9.42 -9.16
N PRO A 61 8.00 9.90 -9.91
CA PRO A 61 7.89 11.15 -10.66
C PRO A 61 6.80 11.09 -11.73
N THR A 62 6.10 12.20 -11.96
CA THR A 62 5.01 12.25 -12.94
C THR A 62 5.49 12.03 -14.37
N GLU A 63 6.73 12.40 -14.68
CA GLU A 63 7.29 12.38 -16.02
C GLU A 63 7.53 10.97 -16.57
N ILE A 64 7.57 9.96 -15.70
CA ILE A 64 7.86 8.58 -16.10
C ILE A 64 6.60 7.73 -16.30
N ILE A 65 5.42 8.25 -15.97
CA ILE A 65 4.16 7.53 -16.07
C ILE A 65 3.36 8.05 -17.27
N SER A 66 2.94 7.14 -18.14
CA SER A 66 2.05 7.47 -19.25
C SER A 66 0.63 7.80 -18.74
N ASP A 67 -0.09 8.63 -19.52
CA ASP A 67 -1.49 8.98 -19.24
C ASP A 67 -2.40 7.75 -19.09
N GLU A 68 -2.07 6.67 -19.78
CA GLU A 68 -2.80 5.41 -19.71
C GLU A 68 -2.77 4.80 -18.29
N TRP A 69 -1.64 4.94 -17.59
CA TRP A 69 -1.47 4.44 -16.23
C TRP A 69 -1.84 5.47 -15.16
N LEU A 70 -1.68 6.76 -15.45
CA LEU A 70 -1.85 7.82 -14.47
C LEU A 70 -3.29 7.88 -13.94
N LEU A 71 -3.47 7.64 -12.65
CA LEU A 71 -4.77 7.71 -11.99
C LEU A 71 -4.87 8.95 -11.10
N THR A 72 -3.94 9.12 -10.18
CA THR A 72 -3.93 10.27 -9.27
C THR A 72 -2.53 10.84 -9.08
N THR A 73 -2.49 12.15 -8.78
CA THR A 73 -1.28 12.85 -8.34
C THR A 73 -1.52 13.57 -7.02
N THR A 74 -0.44 13.86 -6.32
CA THR A 74 -0.43 14.64 -5.08
C THR A 74 0.72 15.64 -5.12
N ASP A 75 0.56 16.79 -4.47
CA ASP A 75 1.62 17.77 -4.29
C ASP A 75 2.16 17.72 -2.86
N TYR A 76 3.48 17.59 -2.75
CA TYR A 76 4.20 17.69 -1.47
C TYR A 76 5.49 18.51 -1.64
N GLY A 77 5.36 19.73 -2.15
CA GLY A 77 6.50 20.55 -2.57
C GLY A 77 7.08 20.12 -3.92
N THR A 78 6.77 18.92 -4.35
CA THR A 78 6.88 18.43 -5.73
C THR A 78 5.65 17.59 -6.05
N LYS A 79 5.20 17.64 -7.30
CA LYS A 79 4.08 16.84 -7.77
C LYS A 79 4.55 15.42 -8.08
N PHE A 80 3.84 14.42 -7.56
CA PHE A 80 4.19 13.02 -7.77
C PHE A 80 2.96 12.17 -8.04
N VAL A 81 3.16 10.97 -8.58
CA VAL A 81 2.12 9.99 -8.83
C VAL A 81 1.72 9.34 -7.52
N SER A 82 0.48 9.54 -7.09
CA SER A 82 -0.09 8.94 -5.89
C SER A 82 -1.00 7.73 -6.15
N GLY A 83 -1.32 7.47 -7.42
CA GLY A 83 -2.07 6.30 -7.83
C GLY A 83 -1.93 6.03 -9.31
N VAL A 84 -1.89 4.76 -9.66
CA VAL A 84 -1.89 4.24 -11.04
C VAL A 84 -2.97 3.19 -11.20
N CYS A 85 -3.53 3.09 -12.41
CA CYS A 85 -4.50 2.06 -12.75
C CYS A 85 -4.48 1.79 -14.25
N HIS A 86 -4.38 0.52 -14.63
CA HIS A 86 -4.52 0.08 -16.02
C HIS A 86 -5.03 -1.37 -16.05
N GLY A 87 -6.13 -1.61 -16.75
CA GLY A 87 -6.79 -2.91 -16.75
C GLY A 87 -7.17 -3.34 -15.33
N ASN A 88 -6.73 -4.52 -14.93
CA ASN A 88 -6.97 -5.09 -13.60
C ASN A 88 -5.86 -4.79 -12.57
N VAL A 89 -4.92 -3.91 -12.90
CA VAL A 89 -3.81 -3.54 -12.01
C VAL A 89 -4.04 -2.12 -11.49
N ALA A 90 -4.02 -1.97 -10.18
CA ALA A 90 -4.04 -0.67 -9.51
C ALA A 90 -3.02 -0.64 -8.38
N ALA A 91 -2.42 0.50 -8.14
CA ALA A 91 -1.55 0.73 -7.01
C ALA A 91 -1.70 2.16 -6.49
N LEU A 92 -1.62 2.29 -5.16
CA LEU A 92 -1.76 3.55 -4.45
C LEU A 92 -0.54 3.80 -3.57
N GLN A 93 -0.05 5.04 -3.53
CA GLN A 93 1.05 5.44 -2.66
C GLN A 93 0.57 5.70 -1.22
N PHE A 94 -0.65 6.20 -1.07
CA PHE A 94 -1.26 6.39 0.25
C PHE A 94 -1.79 5.08 0.82
N HIS A 95 -2.08 5.08 2.11
CA HIS A 95 -2.61 3.95 2.86
C HIS A 95 -4.14 4.05 2.98
N PRO A 96 -4.93 3.34 2.17
CA PRO A 96 -6.39 3.38 2.29
C PRO A 96 -6.86 2.97 3.68
N GLU A 97 -6.24 1.96 4.29
CA GLU A 97 -6.57 1.44 5.63
C GLU A 97 -6.35 2.46 6.75
N LYS A 98 -5.57 3.54 6.47
CA LYS A 98 -5.34 4.66 7.40
C LYS A 98 -6.07 5.93 7.01
N SER A 99 -6.85 5.88 5.94
CA SER A 99 -7.50 7.05 5.34
C SER A 99 -8.97 7.22 5.74
N GLY A 100 -9.35 6.70 6.92
CA GLY A 100 -10.71 6.86 7.46
C GLY A 100 -11.79 6.32 6.54
N THR A 101 -12.95 6.97 6.51
CA THR A 101 -14.09 6.55 5.70
C THR A 101 -13.80 6.58 4.20
N ALA A 102 -13.02 7.55 3.73
CA ALA A 102 -12.61 7.64 2.32
C ALA A 102 -11.77 6.43 1.90
N GLY A 103 -10.80 6.05 2.74
CA GLY A 103 -9.96 4.89 2.49
C GLY A 103 -10.73 3.56 2.55
N LEU A 104 -11.62 3.41 3.53
CA LEU A 104 -12.49 2.24 3.63
C LEU A 104 -13.40 2.09 2.40
N LYS A 105 -13.90 3.20 1.86
CA LYS A 105 -14.70 3.18 0.63
C LYS A 105 -13.88 2.73 -0.59
N ILE A 106 -12.62 3.16 -0.69
CA ILE A 106 -11.71 2.70 -1.75
C ILE A 106 -11.47 1.19 -1.63
N LEU A 107 -11.27 0.66 -0.42
CA LEU A 107 -11.12 -0.78 -0.18
C LEU A 107 -12.41 -1.55 -0.50
N ASP A 108 -13.58 -1.04 -0.09
CA ASP A 108 -14.88 -1.61 -0.43
C ASP A 108 -15.08 -1.68 -1.96
N ASN A 109 -14.79 -0.58 -2.65
CA ASN A 109 -14.83 -0.53 -4.11
C ASN A 109 -13.86 -1.52 -4.76
N PHE A 110 -12.68 -1.74 -4.17
CA PHE A 110 -11.74 -2.74 -4.65
C PHE A 110 -12.27 -4.17 -4.48
N LEU A 111 -12.89 -4.47 -3.35
CA LEU A 111 -13.40 -5.81 -3.02
C LEU A 111 -14.69 -6.15 -3.74
N SER A 112 -15.53 -5.15 -4.05
CA SER A 112 -16.78 -5.38 -4.76
C SER A 112 -16.52 -5.90 -6.17
N LYS A 113 -17.26 -6.95 -6.59
CA LYS A 113 -17.07 -7.62 -7.89
C LYS A 113 -17.35 -6.71 -9.09
N GLU A 114 -18.11 -5.63 -8.89
CA GLU A 114 -18.53 -4.70 -9.93
C GLU A 114 -17.54 -3.55 -10.16
N SER A 115 -16.52 -3.41 -9.32
CA SER A 115 -15.75 -2.16 -9.22
C SER A 115 -14.50 -2.07 -10.09
N ILE A 116 -13.95 -3.17 -10.56
CA ILE A 116 -12.79 -3.15 -11.48
C ILE A 116 -13.23 -3.77 -12.79
N ASP A 117 -13.09 -3.02 -13.88
CA ASP A 117 -13.32 -3.54 -15.23
C ASP A 117 -12.31 -4.66 -15.50
N LEU A 118 -12.76 -5.89 -15.25
CA LEU A 118 -12.03 -7.12 -15.55
C LEU A 118 -12.25 -7.55 -17.01
N SER A 119 -12.83 -6.70 -17.86
CA SER A 119 -13.15 -7.03 -19.25
C SER A 119 -11.91 -7.22 -20.14
N ALA A 120 -10.74 -6.78 -19.71
CA ALA A 120 -9.48 -7.20 -20.32
C ALA A 120 -9.08 -8.60 -19.84
N ARG A 121 -9.95 -9.59 -20.04
CA ARG A 121 -9.55 -10.98 -19.95
C ARG A 121 -8.60 -11.27 -21.10
N HIS A 122 -7.31 -11.26 -20.83
CA HIS A 122 -6.42 -12.11 -21.60
C HIS A 122 -6.86 -13.55 -21.30
N ASP A 123 -7.37 -14.24 -22.31
CA ASP A 123 -7.63 -15.67 -22.28
C ASP A 123 -6.30 -16.40 -22.00
N PHE A 124 -5.99 -16.56 -20.73
CA PHE A 124 -5.12 -17.66 -20.35
C PHE A 124 -5.98 -18.92 -20.38
N ASP A 125 -6.08 -19.49 -21.58
CA ASP A 125 -6.56 -20.86 -21.76
C ASP A 125 -5.57 -21.83 -21.10
N SER A 126 -5.77 -22.05 -19.84
CA SER A 126 -5.23 -23.18 -19.12
C SER A 126 -6.40 -23.90 -18.45
N GLY A 127 -6.71 -25.08 -18.96
CA GLY A 127 -7.84 -25.93 -18.59
C GLY A 127 -7.90 -26.31 -17.11
N GLY A 128 -8.09 -25.35 -16.25
CA GLY A 128 -8.38 -25.48 -14.84
C GLY A 128 -8.98 -24.18 -14.36
N LYS A 129 -10.22 -24.24 -13.90
CA LYS A 129 -10.97 -23.09 -13.34
C LYS A 129 -10.32 -22.59 -12.05
N THR A 130 -9.19 -21.91 -12.10
CA THR A 130 -8.73 -21.06 -11.03
C THR A 130 -9.32 -19.68 -11.26
N ALA A 131 -10.46 -19.41 -10.64
CA ALA A 131 -10.97 -18.05 -10.59
C ALA A 131 -9.95 -17.19 -9.86
N PHE A 132 -9.44 -16.13 -10.51
CA PHE A 132 -8.70 -15.10 -9.81
C PHE A 132 -9.61 -14.51 -8.73
N SER A 133 -9.19 -14.60 -7.48
CA SER A 133 -9.89 -13.99 -6.36
C SER A 133 -9.03 -12.85 -5.81
N LYS A 134 -9.68 -11.75 -5.49
CA LYS A 134 -9.06 -10.70 -4.66
C LYS A 134 -8.91 -11.25 -3.27
N ARG A 135 -7.75 -11.04 -2.64
CA ARG A 135 -7.46 -11.51 -1.30
C ARG A 135 -6.91 -10.40 -0.43
N ILE A 136 -7.32 -10.38 0.83
CA ILE A 136 -6.72 -9.55 1.87
C ILE A 136 -5.69 -10.42 2.58
N ILE A 137 -4.42 -10.05 2.46
CA ILE A 137 -3.29 -10.71 3.12
C ILE A 137 -2.85 -9.81 4.27
N ALA A 138 -3.08 -10.25 5.51
CA ALA A 138 -2.62 -9.54 6.69
C ALA A 138 -1.15 -9.89 6.96
N CYS A 139 -0.27 -8.89 6.94
CA CYS A 139 1.15 -9.04 7.25
C CYS A 139 1.42 -8.62 8.69
N LEU A 140 2.02 -9.52 9.47
CA LEU A 140 2.40 -9.30 10.85
C LEU A 140 3.91 -9.18 10.96
N ASP A 141 4.42 -8.01 11.31
CA ASP A 141 5.83 -7.78 11.60
C ASP A 141 6.16 -8.40 12.96
N VAL A 142 6.99 -9.46 12.97
CA VAL A 142 7.32 -10.25 14.14
C VAL A 142 8.79 -10.08 14.48
N ARG A 143 9.08 -9.88 15.76
CA ARG A 143 10.44 -9.86 16.31
C ARG A 143 10.46 -10.36 17.74
N ASN A 144 11.67 -10.62 18.27
CA ASN A 144 11.84 -10.87 19.69
C ASN A 144 11.73 -9.57 20.48
N ASN A 145 11.04 -9.63 21.62
CA ASN A 145 11.08 -8.57 22.62
C ASN A 145 12.38 -8.67 23.46
N ASP A 146 12.51 -7.80 24.47
CA ASP A 146 13.71 -7.77 25.32
C ASP A 146 13.82 -9.01 26.25
N ASP A 147 12.74 -9.76 26.43
CA ASP A 147 12.68 -11.03 27.19
C ASP A 147 12.93 -12.27 26.31
N GLY A 148 13.04 -12.09 24.98
CA GLY A 148 13.25 -13.15 24.01
C GLY A 148 11.97 -13.79 23.45
N ASP A 149 10.80 -13.31 23.85
CA ASP A 149 9.51 -13.78 23.33
C ASP A 149 9.22 -13.18 21.93
N LEU A 150 8.60 -13.97 21.06
CA LEU A 150 8.09 -13.49 19.78
C LEU A 150 6.84 -12.64 19.98
N VAL A 151 6.90 -11.40 19.52
CA VAL A 151 5.79 -10.44 19.59
C VAL A 151 5.56 -9.79 18.22
N VAL A 152 4.33 -9.38 17.97
CA VAL A 152 4.02 -8.52 16.82
C VAL A 152 4.32 -7.08 17.20
N THR A 153 4.99 -6.37 16.31
CA THR A 153 5.37 -4.97 16.49
C THR A 153 5.06 -4.16 15.22
N LYS A 154 5.36 -2.87 15.24
CA LYS A 154 5.43 -2.07 14.01
C LYS A 154 6.79 -2.25 13.35
N GLY A 155 6.82 -2.24 12.01
CA GLY A 155 8.04 -2.41 11.23
C GLY A 155 9.19 -1.47 11.63
N ASP A 156 10.42 -1.87 11.31
CA ASP A 156 11.67 -1.23 11.75
C ASP A 156 11.84 0.26 11.41
N GLN A 157 11.10 0.77 10.44
CA GLN A 157 11.15 2.20 10.08
C GLN A 157 10.32 3.10 11.01
N TYR A 158 9.58 2.50 11.93
CA TYR A 158 8.86 3.19 12.98
C TYR A 158 9.61 2.97 14.29
N ASP A 159 9.54 3.93 15.19
CA ASP A 159 10.08 3.75 16.53
C ASP A 159 9.39 2.53 17.17
N VAL A 160 10.12 1.41 17.14
CA VAL A 160 9.64 0.12 17.69
C VAL A 160 9.67 0.09 19.20
N ARG A 161 10.26 1.12 19.82
CA ARG A 161 10.35 1.25 21.26
C ARG A 161 9.36 2.28 21.77
N GLU A 162 8.60 1.89 22.76
CA GLU A 162 7.71 2.75 23.52
C GLU A 162 8.21 2.73 24.96
N GLU A 163 8.53 3.89 25.54
CA GLU A 163 9.13 4.02 26.88
C GLU A 163 10.42 3.18 27.10
N GLY A 164 11.23 2.98 26.03
CA GLY A 164 12.48 2.24 26.08
C GLY A 164 12.38 0.73 25.88
N THR A 165 11.16 0.17 25.81
CA THR A 165 10.92 -1.26 25.56
C THR A 165 10.42 -1.51 24.13
N VAL A 166 10.59 -2.74 23.63
CA VAL A 166 10.02 -3.13 22.32
C VAL A 166 8.50 -3.07 22.39
N ARG A 167 7.90 -2.34 21.46
CA ARG A 167 6.45 -2.23 21.39
C ARG A 167 5.83 -3.59 21.11
N ASN A 168 4.97 -4.04 22.01
CA ASN A 168 4.31 -5.32 21.95
C ASN A 168 2.83 -5.12 21.61
N LEU A 169 2.41 -5.56 20.42
CA LEU A 169 1.02 -5.54 19.95
C LEU A 169 0.27 -6.84 20.26
N GLY A 170 0.98 -7.85 20.79
CA GLY A 170 0.45 -9.15 21.16
C GLY A 170 1.25 -10.31 20.58
N LEU A 171 0.86 -11.53 20.97
CA LEU A 171 1.47 -12.74 20.43
C LEU A 171 1.06 -12.96 18.96
N PRO A 172 1.98 -13.40 18.11
CA PRO A 172 1.71 -13.56 16.67
C PRO A 172 0.52 -14.48 16.39
N VAL A 173 0.39 -15.57 17.13
CA VAL A 173 -0.70 -16.56 16.94
C VAL A 173 -2.07 -15.98 17.31
N ASP A 174 -2.15 -15.18 18.36
CA ASP A 174 -3.42 -14.60 18.82
C ASP A 174 -3.90 -13.52 17.84
N LEU A 175 -2.98 -12.69 17.36
CA LEU A 175 -3.28 -11.68 16.33
C LEU A 175 -3.63 -12.32 14.99
N ALA A 176 -2.95 -13.40 14.58
CA ALA A 176 -3.28 -14.13 13.37
C ALA A 176 -4.70 -14.72 13.44
N ARG A 177 -5.08 -15.31 14.58
CA ARG A 177 -6.44 -15.82 14.81
C ARG A 177 -7.46 -14.70 14.71
N ARG A 178 -7.22 -13.58 15.35
CA ARG A 178 -8.09 -12.41 15.31
C ARG A 178 -8.28 -11.91 13.87
N TYR A 179 -7.22 -11.73 13.09
CA TYR A 179 -7.32 -11.28 11.70
C TYR A 179 -8.05 -12.28 10.81
N PHE A 180 -7.86 -13.59 11.05
CA PHE A 180 -8.62 -14.62 10.36
C PHE A 180 -10.13 -14.53 10.69
N GLU A 181 -10.48 -14.35 11.96
CA GLU A 181 -11.86 -14.17 12.41
C GLU A 181 -12.50 -12.87 11.88
N GLU A 182 -11.69 -11.82 11.71
CA GLU A 182 -12.09 -10.54 11.11
C GLU A 182 -12.18 -10.60 9.56
N GLY A 183 -11.82 -11.73 8.93
CA GLY A 183 -12.03 -11.99 7.51
C GLY A 183 -10.81 -11.82 6.61
N ALA A 184 -9.60 -11.84 7.14
CA ALA A 184 -8.40 -11.93 6.31
C ALA A 184 -8.37 -13.28 5.59
N ASP A 185 -8.08 -13.27 4.28
CA ASP A 185 -7.95 -14.48 3.47
C ASP A 185 -6.66 -15.24 3.77
N GLU A 186 -5.60 -14.51 4.08
CA GLU A 186 -4.28 -15.05 4.41
C GLU A 186 -3.63 -14.22 5.52
N VAL A 187 -2.76 -14.86 6.29
CA VAL A 187 -1.90 -14.18 7.27
C VAL A 187 -0.45 -14.56 7.02
N THR A 188 0.40 -13.56 6.89
CA THR A 188 1.84 -13.72 6.66
C THR A 188 2.62 -13.17 7.85
N PHE A 189 3.56 -13.95 8.37
CA PHE A 189 4.49 -13.50 9.39
C PHE A 189 5.79 -13.04 8.73
N LEU A 190 6.17 -11.80 8.98
CA LEU A 190 7.40 -11.19 8.50
C LEU A 190 8.38 -11.09 9.66
N ASN A 191 9.46 -11.90 9.62
CA ASN A 191 10.53 -11.78 10.61
C ASN A 191 11.39 -10.56 10.25
N ILE A 192 11.36 -9.54 11.12
CA ILE A 192 12.09 -8.28 10.94
C ILE A 192 13.34 -8.17 11.81
N THR A 193 13.79 -9.27 12.43
CA THR A 193 15.02 -9.33 13.25
C THR A 193 16.24 -9.86 12.49
N GLY A 194 16.14 -9.99 11.16
CA GLY A 194 17.21 -10.54 10.33
C GLY A 194 18.47 -9.70 10.26
#